data_bf77f84be9f3180c00fb88a8c08e6ec8
#
_entry.id   bf77f84be9f3180c00fb88a8c08e6ec8
#
_cell.length_a   1.000
_cell.length_b   1.000
_cell.length_c   1.000
_cell.angle_alpha   90.00
_cell.angle_beta   90.00
_cell.angle_gamma   90.00
#
_symmetry.space_group_name_H-M   'P 1'
#
loop_
_entity.id
_entity.type
_entity.pdbx_description
1 polymer ?
#
loop_
_entity_poly.entity_id
_entity_poly.type
_entity_poly.pdbx_seq_one_letter_code
_entity_poly.pdbx_strand_id
1 'polypeptide(L)'
;MIPIFDSLSHPTINKDWLLPKYAGASAIETLIGQMKEANIRKSLAVGMKGIGGYDQDRFISLVLQFSDYLVPIAYYDFSENDETGIIDLQLRKLKEQGYKGIKLHPRFSDFALTSDKLAYTINKATELELVSLLCTYFTHNSGTAANNNIETLCALLMKVQESRLVLLHSGTTHVLDMIDVGRSFKNVLLDMSFTMSKYEGSSIDLDLKFAFRTFDQRVCIGADWPEFSMMKLRERFEYLTEGLGEEKKENIAYKNLENFIF
;
A
#
# COMPACT_ATOMS: atom_id res chain seq x y z
N MET A 1 -13.58 -6.26 19.92
CA MET A 1 -12.31 -6.08 19.16
C MET A 1 -12.66 -5.35 17.87
N ILE A 2 -12.00 -4.19 17.60
CA ILE A 2 -12.22 -3.38 16.40
C ILE A 2 -11.75 -4.17 15.18
N PRO A 3 -12.55 -4.33 14.10
CA PRO A 3 -12.09 -4.98 12.88
C PRO A 3 -11.03 -4.14 12.18
N ILE A 4 -10.10 -4.77 11.45
CA ILE A 4 -9.08 -4.08 10.66
C ILE A 4 -9.36 -4.25 9.17
N PHE A 5 -9.10 -3.23 8.38
CA PHE A 5 -8.91 -3.29 6.94
C PHE A 5 -7.41 -3.16 6.64
N ASP A 6 -6.77 -4.27 6.33
CA ASP A 6 -5.34 -4.34 6.02
C ASP A 6 -5.04 -3.64 4.68
N SER A 7 -4.10 -2.71 4.70
CA SER A 7 -3.77 -1.88 3.53
C SER A 7 -2.81 -2.56 2.54
N LEU A 8 -2.19 -3.68 2.91
CA LEU A 8 -1.20 -4.31 2.05
C LEU A 8 -1.00 -5.79 2.35
N SER A 9 -1.35 -6.62 1.39
CA SER A 9 -1.00 -8.05 1.36
C SER A 9 -0.65 -8.51 -0.05
N HIS A 10 0.19 -9.52 -0.15
CA HIS A 10 0.70 -10.07 -1.41
C HIS A 10 0.40 -11.57 -1.55
N PRO A 11 -0.89 -11.98 -1.70
CA PRO A 11 -1.19 -13.35 -2.08
C PRO A 11 -0.65 -13.62 -3.48
N THR A 12 -0.16 -14.84 -3.72
CA THR A 12 0.46 -15.18 -5.00
C THR A 12 -0.21 -16.37 -5.67
N ILE A 13 -0.10 -16.43 -7.01
CA ILE A 13 -0.75 -17.46 -7.82
C ILE A 13 -0.11 -18.84 -7.58
N ASN A 14 1.22 -18.89 -7.49
CA ASN A 14 1.97 -20.13 -7.29
C ASN A 14 2.34 -20.39 -5.81
N LYS A 15 1.85 -19.55 -4.89
CA LYS A 15 2.06 -19.64 -3.43
C LYS A 15 3.48 -19.32 -2.96
N ASP A 16 4.38 -18.87 -3.84
CA ASP A 16 5.75 -18.50 -3.51
C ASP A 16 5.90 -17.01 -3.28
N TRP A 17 6.84 -16.62 -2.42
CA TRP A 17 7.22 -15.24 -2.14
C TRP A 17 8.72 -15.03 -2.41
N LEU A 18 9.19 -13.80 -2.26
CA LEU A 18 10.58 -13.36 -2.53
C LEU A 18 11.65 -14.23 -1.88
N LEU A 19 11.41 -14.73 -0.68
CA LEU A 19 12.39 -15.48 0.10
C LEU A 19 11.97 -16.95 0.19
N PRO A 20 12.91 -17.91 0.04
CA PRO A 20 12.61 -19.35 0.11
C PRO A 20 11.88 -19.79 1.40
N LYS A 21 12.10 -19.08 2.51
CA LYS A 21 11.41 -19.35 3.78
C LYS A 21 9.90 -19.14 3.73
N TYR A 22 9.41 -18.43 2.72
CA TYR A 22 7.99 -18.16 2.50
C TYR A 22 7.40 -18.99 1.34
N ALA A 23 8.17 -19.96 0.81
CA ALA A 23 7.64 -20.86 -0.21
C ALA A 23 6.38 -21.58 0.31
N GLY A 24 5.32 -21.55 -0.48
CA GLY A 24 4.02 -22.12 -0.10
C GLY A 24 3.23 -21.33 0.96
N ALA A 25 3.81 -20.31 1.61
CA ALA A 25 3.13 -19.53 2.64
C ALA A 25 2.27 -18.38 2.09
N SER A 26 2.43 -18.04 0.80
CA SER A 26 1.73 -16.92 0.14
C SER A 26 0.43 -17.35 -0.55
N ALA A 27 -0.16 -18.48 -0.13
CA ALA A 27 -1.45 -18.93 -0.63
C ALA A 27 -2.59 -18.04 -0.13
N ILE A 28 -3.55 -17.72 -1.00
CA ILE A 28 -4.69 -16.88 -0.66
C ILE A 28 -5.54 -17.49 0.47
N GLU A 29 -5.65 -18.81 0.52
CA GLU A 29 -6.38 -19.53 1.57
C GLU A 29 -5.70 -19.35 2.93
N THR A 30 -4.36 -19.34 2.97
CA THR A 30 -3.57 -19.08 4.18
C THR A 30 -3.81 -17.64 4.67
N LEU A 31 -3.80 -16.66 3.75
CA LEU A 31 -4.13 -15.27 4.06
C LEU A 31 -5.51 -15.15 4.70
N ILE A 32 -6.53 -15.73 4.07
CA ILE A 32 -7.91 -15.70 4.58
C ILE A 32 -8.03 -16.37 5.97
N GLY A 33 -7.35 -17.48 6.18
CA GLY A 33 -7.29 -18.15 7.49
C GLY A 33 -6.74 -17.21 8.57
N GLN A 34 -5.58 -16.60 8.34
CA GLN A 34 -4.96 -15.65 9.25
C GLN A 34 -5.81 -14.38 9.47
N MET A 35 -6.47 -13.88 8.42
CA MET A 35 -7.39 -12.74 8.54
C MET A 35 -8.52 -13.03 9.52
N LYS A 36 -9.15 -14.21 9.42
CA LYS A 36 -10.23 -14.63 10.34
C LYS A 36 -9.75 -14.73 11.79
N GLU A 37 -8.59 -15.34 12.02
CA GLU A 37 -7.99 -15.49 13.34
C GLU A 37 -7.66 -14.13 13.99
N ALA A 38 -7.16 -13.18 13.19
CA ALA A 38 -6.75 -11.86 13.65
C ALA A 38 -7.87 -10.80 13.62
N ASN A 39 -9.12 -11.15 13.27
CA ASN A 39 -10.24 -10.23 13.06
C ASN A 39 -9.90 -9.11 12.06
N ILE A 40 -9.28 -9.49 10.93
CA ILE A 40 -9.06 -8.63 9.77
C ILE A 40 -10.24 -8.84 8.82
N ARG A 41 -11.07 -7.82 8.62
CA ARG A 41 -12.31 -7.96 7.84
C ARG A 41 -12.07 -7.88 6.34
N LYS A 42 -11.10 -7.06 5.91
CA LYS A 42 -10.72 -6.86 4.51
C LYS A 42 -9.21 -6.66 4.38
N SER A 43 -8.67 -6.94 3.21
CA SER A 43 -7.28 -6.64 2.85
C SER A 43 -7.19 -6.19 1.40
N LEU A 44 -6.30 -5.23 1.12
CA LEU A 44 -5.87 -4.93 -0.24
C LEU A 44 -4.95 -6.06 -0.72
N ALA A 45 -5.41 -6.84 -1.70
CA ALA A 45 -4.61 -7.88 -2.34
C ALA A 45 -3.85 -7.28 -3.52
N VAL A 46 -2.54 -7.18 -3.39
CA VAL A 46 -1.68 -6.44 -4.31
C VAL A 46 -0.78 -7.38 -5.08
N GLY A 47 -0.88 -7.36 -6.41
CA GLY A 47 0.00 -8.13 -7.28
C GLY A 47 1.45 -7.63 -7.25
N MET A 48 2.40 -8.50 -7.59
CA MET A 48 3.83 -8.14 -7.68
C MET A 48 4.46 -8.80 -8.91
N LYS A 49 4.85 -7.99 -9.91
CA LYS A 49 5.52 -8.48 -11.13
C LYS A 49 6.78 -9.28 -10.78
N GLY A 50 6.95 -10.42 -11.45
CA GLY A 50 8.10 -11.30 -11.27
C GLY A 50 8.08 -12.16 -10.00
N ILE A 51 7.04 -12.07 -9.17
CA ILE A 51 6.90 -12.79 -7.93
C ILE A 51 5.65 -13.65 -7.97
N GLY A 52 5.75 -14.87 -7.45
CA GLY A 52 4.60 -15.73 -7.23
C GLY A 52 3.80 -16.09 -8.48
N GLY A 53 4.44 -16.05 -9.65
CA GLY A 53 3.79 -16.31 -10.93
C GLY A 53 2.77 -15.23 -11.34
N TYR A 54 2.97 -13.97 -10.90
CA TYR A 54 2.04 -12.89 -11.19
C TYR A 54 1.75 -12.75 -12.69
N ASP A 55 0.48 -12.86 -13.00
CA ASP A 55 -0.16 -12.56 -14.26
C ASP A 55 -1.43 -11.78 -13.94
N GLN A 56 -1.62 -10.63 -14.56
CA GLN A 56 -2.67 -9.68 -14.20
C GLN A 56 -4.08 -10.29 -14.33
N ASP A 57 -4.34 -11.01 -15.43
CA ASP A 57 -5.68 -11.56 -15.71
C ASP A 57 -5.99 -12.77 -14.80
N ARG A 58 -4.98 -13.59 -14.49
CA ARG A 58 -5.11 -14.70 -13.53
C ARG A 58 -5.23 -14.20 -12.09
N PHE A 59 -4.46 -13.17 -11.74
CA PHE A 59 -4.47 -12.62 -10.38
C PHE A 59 -5.85 -12.05 -10.02
N ILE A 60 -6.44 -11.21 -10.90
CA ILE A 60 -7.78 -10.67 -10.63
C ILE A 60 -8.81 -11.79 -10.52
N SER A 61 -8.75 -12.80 -11.39
CA SER A 61 -9.66 -13.94 -11.36
C SER A 61 -9.55 -14.74 -10.06
N LEU A 62 -8.34 -14.85 -9.49
CA LEU A 62 -8.11 -15.49 -8.20
C LEU A 62 -8.67 -14.65 -7.04
N VAL A 63 -8.35 -13.36 -7.00
CA VAL A 63 -8.75 -12.45 -5.90
C VAL A 63 -10.27 -12.29 -5.84
N LEU A 64 -10.96 -12.21 -6.98
CA LEU A 64 -12.41 -12.05 -7.03
C LEU A 64 -13.19 -13.24 -6.46
N GLN A 65 -12.60 -14.44 -6.39
CA GLN A 65 -13.22 -15.58 -5.70
C GLN A 65 -13.35 -15.35 -4.18
N PHE A 66 -12.59 -14.39 -3.64
CA PHE A 66 -12.59 -14.02 -2.23
C PHE A 66 -12.98 -12.54 -2.02
N SER A 67 -13.85 -12.01 -2.87
CA SER A 67 -14.25 -10.57 -2.88
C SER A 67 -14.89 -10.08 -1.58
N ASP A 68 -15.39 -10.97 -0.73
CA ASP A 68 -15.88 -10.64 0.61
C ASP A 68 -14.74 -10.18 1.54
N TYR A 69 -13.52 -10.63 1.28
CA TYR A 69 -12.32 -10.39 2.10
C TYR A 69 -11.29 -9.52 1.39
N LEU A 70 -11.16 -9.64 0.07
CA LEU A 70 -10.04 -9.08 -0.67
C LEU A 70 -10.49 -8.02 -1.67
N VAL A 71 -9.70 -6.95 -1.75
CA VAL A 71 -9.87 -5.85 -2.72
C VAL A 71 -8.67 -5.87 -3.67
N PRO A 72 -8.88 -6.10 -4.98
CA PRO A 72 -7.78 -6.27 -5.92
C PRO A 72 -7.10 -4.96 -6.29
N ILE A 73 -5.77 -4.95 -6.18
CA ILE A 73 -4.87 -3.87 -6.63
C ILE A 73 -3.89 -4.46 -7.63
N ALA A 74 -3.81 -3.88 -8.81
CA ALA A 74 -2.88 -4.33 -9.85
C ALA A 74 -1.46 -3.83 -9.57
N TYR A 75 -0.44 -4.66 -9.83
CA TYR A 75 0.89 -4.12 -10.04
C TYR A 75 0.92 -3.41 -11.39
N TYR A 76 1.27 -2.14 -11.40
CA TYR A 76 1.44 -1.37 -12.63
C TYR A 76 2.92 -1.25 -12.96
N ASP A 77 3.32 -1.87 -14.06
CA ASP A 77 4.69 -1.87 -14.54
C ASP A 77 4.98 -0.58 -15.31
N PHE A 78 5.17 0.49 -14.54
CA PHE A 78 5.41 1.81 -15.09
C PHE A 78 6.69 1.85 -15.95
N SER A 79 6.62 2.47 -17.11
CA SER A 79 7.77 2.71 -18.01
C SER A 79 7.77 4.16 -18.52
N GLU A 80 8.92 4.79 -18.45
CA GLU A 80 9.16 6.13 -19.06
C GLU A 80 9.00 6.11 -20.59
N ASN A 81 9.10 4.94 -21.22
CA ASN A 81 9.01 4.79 -22.66
C ASN A 81 7.57 4.65 -23.17
N ASP A 82 6.59 4.39 -22.27
CA ASP A 82 5.21 4.25 -22.69
C ASP A 82 4.64 5.59 -23.17
N GLU A 83 3.93 5.58 -24.29
CA GLU A 83 3.15 6.73 -24.74
C GLU A 83 1.90 6.90 -23.85
N THR A 84 1.43 8.12 -23.69
CA THR A 84 0.24 8.40 -22.87
C THR A 84 -1.00 7.63 -23.31
N GLY A 85 -1.17 7.41 -24.60
CA GLY A 85 -2.25 6.57 -25.13
C GLY A 85 -2.18 5.10 -24.70
N ILE A 86 -0.98 4.57 -24.53
CA ILE A 86 -0.77 3.21 -24.00
C ILE A 86 -1.11 3.17 -22.52
N ILE A 87 -0.66 4.17 -21.74
CA ILE A 87 -1.00 4.30 -20.30
C ILE A 87 -2.52 4.34 -20.12
N ASP A 88 -3.23 5.15 -20.92
CA ASP A 88 -4.69 5.25 -20.87
C ASP A 88 -5.38 3.91 -21.14
N LEU A 89 -4.93 3.19 -22.17
CA LEU A 89 -5.48 1.89 -22.53
C LEU A 89 -5.27 0.86 -21.43
N GLN A 90 -4.06 0.80 -20.85
CA GLN A 90 -3.72 -0.11 -19.76
C GLN A 90 -4.57 0.17 -18.51
N LEU A 91 -4.70 1.44 -18.10
CA LEU A 91 -5.47 1.81 -16.92
C LEU A 91 -6.97 1.55 -17.10
N ARG A 92 -7.54 1.83 -18.29
CA ARG A 92 -8.93 1.47 -18.62
C ARG A 92 -9.16 -0.04 -18.53
N LYS A 93 -8.25 -0.85 -19.09
CA LYS A 93 -8.32 -2.31 -18.98
C LYS A 93 -8.37 -2.76 -17.52
N LEU A 94 -7.52 -2.21 -16.65
CA LEU A 94 -7.53 -2.53 -15.22
C LEU A 94 -8.87 -2.19 -14.56
N LYS A 95 -9.42 -1.02 -14.84
CA LYS A 95 -10.75 -0.61 -14.32
C LYS A 95 -11.85 -1.56 -14.78
N GLU A 96 -11.89 -1.89 -16.07
CA GLU A 96 -12.87 -2.81 -16.66
C GLU A 96 -12.78 -4.22 -16.09
N GLN A 97 -11.57 -4.67 -15.72
CA GLN A 97 -11.35 -5.95 -15.05
C GLN A 97 -11.82 -5.96 -13.58
N GLY A 98 -12.09 -4.81 -12.98
CA GLY A 98 -12.58 -4.69 -11.61
C GLY A 98 -11.52 -4.37 -10.56
N TYR A 99 -10.30 -4.04 -10.96
CA TYR A 99 -9.30 -3.52 -10.03
C TYR A 99 -9.77 -2.20 -9.40
N LYS A 100 -9.40 -1.97 -8.14
CA LYS A 100 -9.71 -0.74 -7.39
C LYS A 100 -8.54 0.24 -7.33
N GLY A 101 -7.38 -0.18 -7.76
CA GLY A 101 -6.20 0.66 -7.77
C GLY A 101 -5.00 -0.01 -8.43
N ILE A 102 -3.91 0.73 -8.46
CA ILE A 102 -2.62 0.31 -8.99
C ILE A 102 -1.53 0.45 -7.93
N LYS A 103 -0.58 -0.47 -7.89
CA LYS A 103 0.67 -0.33 -7.12
C LYS A 103 1.78 0.16 -8.05
N LEU A 104 2.39 1.28 -7.67
CA LEU A 104 3.58 1.86 -8.28
C LEU A 104 4.78 1.59 -7.39
N HIS A 105 5.78 0.88 -7.90
CA HIS A 105 6.92 0.42 -7.10
C HIS A 105 8.25 0.88 -7.70
N PRO A 106 8.78 2.06 -7.30
CA PRO A 106 9.97 2.67 -7.93
C PRO A 106 11.18 1.75 -7.98
N ARG A 107 11.44 0.97 -6.92
CA ARG A 107 12.61 0.06 -6.86
C ARG A 107 12.51 -1.15 -7.79
N PHE A 108 11.30 -1.63 -8.09
CA PHE A 108 11.10 -2.81 -8.94
C PHE A 108 10.93 -2.46 -10.42
N SER A 109 10.37 -1.28 -10.72
CA SER A 109 10.21 -0.80 -12.10
C SER A 109 11.24 0.27 -12.48
N ASP A 110 12.18 0.57 -11.59
CA ASP A 110 13.32 1.50 -11.78
C ASP A 110 12.94 2.86 -12.36
N PHE A 111 12.07 3.61 -11.67
CA PHE A 111 11.68 4.96 -12.08
C PHE A 111 11.92 6.04 -11.03
N ALA A 112 12.11 7.28 -11.51
CA ALA A 112 12.23 8.45 -10.67
C ALA A 112 10.85 9.03 -10.31
N LEU A 113 10.69 9.51 -9.06
CA LEU A 113 9.48 10.21 -8.62
C LEU A 113 9.28 11.56 -9.32
N THR A 114 10.34 12.13 -9.90
CA THR A 114 10.29 13.41 -10.64
C THR A 114 9.69 13.32 -12.03
N SER A 115 9.39 12.11 -12.52
CA SER A 115 8.83 11.85 -13.84
C SER A 115 7.49 12.56 -14.06
N ASP A 116 7.37 13.32 -15.16
CA ASP A 116 6.09 13.92 -15.59
C ASP A 116 5.11 12.84 -16.06
N LYS A 117 5.61 11.77 -16.62
CA LYS A 117 4.81 10.64 -17.07
C LYS A 117 4.23 9.84 -15.90
N LEU A 118 4.98 9.73 -14.78
CA LEU A 118 4.46 9.17 -13.54
C LEU A 118 3.31 10.02 -13.00
N ALA A 119 3.48 11.35 -12.97
CA ALA A 119 2.41 12.26 -12.57
C ALA A 119 1.18 12.12 -13.48
N TYR A 120 1.37 12.02 -14.79
CA TYR A 120 0.29 11.74 -15.73
C TYR A 120 -0.42 10.42 -15.41
N THR A 121 0.33 9.34 -15.16
CA THR A 121 -0.23 8.02 -14.83
C THR A 121 -1.10 8.07 -13.56
N ILE A 122 -0.63 8.76 -12.51
CA ILE A 122 -1.36 8.91 -11.25
C ILE A 122 -2.65 9.72 -11.45
N ASN A 123 -2.57 10.86 -12.15
CA ASN A 123 -3.75 11.67 -12.46
C ASN A 123 -4.77 10.88 -13.28
N LYS A 124 -4.31 10.15 -14.29
CA LYS A 124 -5.18 9.32 -15.13
C LYS A 124 -5.81 8.16 -14.38
N ALA A 125 -5.07 7.51 -13.48
CA ALA A 125 -5.63 6.49 -12.60
C ALA A 125 -6.78 7.08 -11.76
N THR A 126 -6.59 8.26 -11.19
CA THR A 126 -7.63 8.95 -10.41
C THR A 126 -8.86 9.31 -11.24
N GLU A 127 -8.70 9.81 -12.47
CA GLU A 127 -9.82 10.07 -13.40
C GLU A 127 -10.65 8.80 -13.67
N LEU A 128 -10.02 7.65 -13.64
CA LEU A 128 -10.65 6.34 -13.82
C LEU A 128 -11.11 5.73 -12.49
N GLU A 129 -11.11 6.48 -11.40
CA GLU A 129 -11.43 6.00 -10.04
C GLU A 129 -10.57 4.79 -9.60
N LEU A 130 -9.30 4.79 -9.98
CA LEU A 130 -8.28 3.87 -9.50
C LEU A 130 -7.40 4.60 -8.49
N VAL A 131 -7.27 4.05 -7.27
CA VAL A 131 -6.37 4.60 -6.25
C VAL A 131 -4.94 4.19 -6.57
N SER A 132 -4.00 5.13 -6.44
CA SER A 132 -2.57 4.84 -6.62
C SER A 132 -1.91 4.51 -5.29
N LEU A 133 -1.32 3.33 -5.16
CA LEU A 133 -0.49 2.91 -4.04
C LEU A 133 0.97 3.09 -4.43
N LEU A 134 1.65 4.08 -3.86
CA LEU A 134 3.04 4.39 -4.17
C LEU A 134 3.96 3.89 -3.06
N CYS A 135 4.92 3.01 -3.41
CA CYS A 135 5.93 2.56 -2.45
C CYS A 135 6.91 3.71 -2.13
N THR A 136 6.98 4.09 -0.86
CA THR A 136 7.89 5.14 -0.34
C THR A 136 9.01 4.57 0.53
N TYR A 137 9.42 3.33 0.27
CA TYR A 137 10.60 2.75 0.87
C TYR A 137 11.85 3.30 0.18
N PHE A 138 12.45 4.36 0.73
CA PHE A 138 13.55 5.09 0.08
C PHE A 138 14.93 4.48 0.31
N THR A 139 15.06 3.52 1.21
CA THR A 139 16.34 2.86 1.49
C THR A 139 16.68 1.82 0.42
N HIS A 140 17.95 1.68 0.09
CA HIS A 140 18.46 0.70 -0.89
C HIS A 140 17.93 0.88 -2.32
N ASN A 141 17.59 2.10 -2.71
CA ASN A 141 17.28 2.42 -4.09
C ASN A 141 18.57 2.35 -4.94
N SER A 142 18.40 1.96 -6.21
CA SER A 142 19.49 1.90 -7.21
C SER A 142 18.95 2.36 -8.57
N GLY A 143 19.82 2.46 -9.57
CA GLY A 143 19.42 2.88 -10.91
C GLY A 143 18.75 4.25 -10.93
N THR A 144 17.68 4.38 -11.70
CA THR A 144 16.88 5.61 -11.83
C THR A 144 16.19 5.99 -10.52
N ALA A 145 15.82 5.00 -9.71
CA ALA A 145 15.21 5.21 -8.40
C ALA A 145 16.18 5.70 -7.32
N ALA A 146 17.51 5.71 -7.56
CA ALA A 146 18.54 6.00 -6.54
C ALA A 146 18.38 7.36 -5.84
N ASN A 147 17.81 8.34 -6.54
CA ASN A 147 17.61 9.70 -6.03
C ASN A 147 16.19 9.93 -5.46
N ASN A 148 15.37 8.91 -5.37
CA ASN A 148 14.04 9.05 -4.78
C ASN A 148 14.15 9.24 -3.27
N ASN A 149 13.52 10.30 -2.78
CA ASN A 149 13.53 10.74 -1.39
C ASN A 149 12.27 11.58 -1.09
N ILE A 150 12.20 12.20 0.07
CA ILE A 150 11.05 13.00 0.49
C ILE A 150 10.90 14.26 -0.36
N GLU A 151 11.99 14.90 -0.75
CA GLU A 151 11.96 16.11 -1.59
C GLU A 151 11.40 15.79 -2.99
N THR A 152 11.86 14.69 -3.60
CA THR A 152 11.33 14.25 -4.91
C THR A 152 9.87 13.76 -4.80
N LEU A 153 9.48 13.17 -3.66
CA LEU A 153 8.08 12.85 -3.38
C LEU A 153 7.24 14.13 -3.31
N CYS A 154 7.67 15.15 -2.58
CA CYS A 154 6.97 16.43 -2.51
C CYS A 154 6.83 17.07 -3.90
N ALA A 155 7.87 17.02 -4.73
CA ALA A 155 7.82 17.52 -6.11
C ALA A 155 6.78 16.76 -6.96
N LEU A 156 6.64 15.43 -6.80
CA LEU A 156 5.57 14.65 -7.42
C LEU A 156 4.20 15.07 -6.91
N LEU A 157 4.01 15.19 -5.59
CA LEU A 157 2.74 15.52 -4.97
C LEU A 157 2.22 16.90 -5.39
N MET A 158 3.10 17.86 -5.69
CA MET A 158 2.73 19.15 -6.27
C MET A 158 2.09 19.02 -7.66
N LYS A 159 2.44 17.99 -8.43
CA LYS A 159 1.90 17.73 -9.78
C LYS A 159 0.58 16.94 -9.77
N VAL A 160 0.24 16.31 -8.63
CA VAL A 160 -0.88 15.36 -8.51
C VAL A 160 -1.83 15.72 -7.35
N GLN A 161 -2.03 17.00 -7.07
CA GLN A 161 -2.74 17.49 -5.88
C GLN A 161 -4.20 17.00 -5.76
N GLU A 162 -4.86 16.72 -6.87
CA GLU A 162 -6.24 16.23 -6.92
C GLU A 162 -6.32 14.69 -6.95
N SER A 163 -5.17 14.02 -6.98
CA SER A 163 -5.12 12.56 -7.11
C SER A 163 -5.11 11.85 -5.77
N ARG A 164 -5.70 10.65 -5.72
CA ARG A 164 -5.79 9.83 -4.51
C ARG A 164 -4.59 8.89 -4.42
N LEU A 165 -3.70 9.12 -3.44
CA LEU A 165 -2.49 8.32 -3.22
C LEU A 165 -2.43 7.73 -1.82
N VAL A 166 -2.18 6.42 -1.74
CA VAL A 166 -1.71 5.75 -0.52
C VAL A 166 -0.19 5.68 -0.59
N LEU A 167 0.49 6.31 0.37
CA LEU A 167 1.95 6.31 0.48
C LEU A 167 2.39 5.12 1.34
N LEU A 168 2.74 4.02 0.69
CA LEU A 168 3.07 2.75 1.33
C LEU A 168 4.35 2.86 2.18
N HIS A 169 4.32 2.26 3.36
CA HIS A 169 5.42 2.17 4.33
C HIS A 169 5.84 3.50 4.96
N SER A 170 5.18 4.61 4.63
CA SER A 170 5.39 5.97 5.18
C SER A 170 6.87 6.33 5.37
N GLY A 171 7.67 6.16 4.29
CA GLY A 171 9.09 6.47 4.30
C GLY A 171 9.95 5.59 5.23
N THR A 172 9.39 4.55 5.82
CA THR A 172 10.03 3.64 6.77
C THR A 172 10.53 4.35 8.04
N THR A 173 11.81 4.70 8.14
CA THR A 173 12.37 5.42 9.30
C THR A 173 12.05 6.92 9.31
N HIS A 174 11.40 7.46 8.28
CA HIS A 174 11.04 8.87 8.11
C HIS A 174 9.59 9.20 8.51
N VAL A 175 9.05 8.50 9.52
CA VAL A 175 7.62 8.63 9.90
C VAL A 175 7.22 10.08 10.18
N LEU A 176 8.03 10.85 10.92
CA LEU A 176 7.69 12.24 11.26
C LEU A 176 7.73 13.15 10.03
N ASP A 177 8.71 12.98 9.17
CA ASP A 177 8.79 13.73 7.89
C ASP A 177 7.54 13.43 7.03
N MET A 178 7.10 12.16 6.98
CA MET A 178 5.91 11.77 6.23
C MET A 178 4.61 12.33 6.83
N ILE A 179 4.54 12.52 8.16
CA ILE A 179 3.41 13.21 8.78
C ILE A 179 3.35 14.67 8.29
N ASP A 180 4.48 15.35 8.20
CA ASP A 180 4.53 16.73 7.69
C ASP A 180 4.20 16.78 6.19
N VAL A 181 4.61 15.79 5.39
CA VAL A 181 4.13 15.60 4.02
C VAL A 181 2.60 15.46 4.02
N GLY A 182 2.05 14.57 4.84
CA GLY A 182 0.60 14.36 4.93
C GLY A 182 -0.16 15.63 5.38
N ARG A 183 0.40 16.47 6.24
CA ARG A 183 -0.19 17.76 6.63
C ARG A 183 -0.22 18.74 5.47
N SER A 184 0.81 18.75 4.63
CA SER A 184 0.96 19.65 3.50
C SER A 184 0.09 19.24 2.29
N PHE A 185 -0.08 17.94 2.07
CA PHE A 185 -0.82 17.37 0.94
C PHE A 185 -2.07 16.62 1.43
N LYS A 186 -3.27 17.16 1.18
CA LYS A 186 -4.52 16.60 1.71
C LYS A 186 -5.00 15.34 0.98
N ASN A 187 -4.50 15.10 -0.21
CA ASN A 187 -4.87 14.01 -1.11
C ASN A 187 -4.11 12.69 -0.84
N VAL A 188 -3.31 12.62 0.23
CA VAL A 188 -2.54 11.42 0.58
C VAL A 188 -3.08 10.74 1.84
N LEU A 189 -3.02 9.41 1.84
CA LEU A 189 -3.21 8.54 3.00
C LEU A 189 -1.87 7.88 3.32
N LEU A 190 -1.38 8.02 4.54
CA LEU A 190 -0.12 7.43 4.99
C LEU A 190 -0.37 5.99 5.44
N ASP A 191 0.31 5.04 4.81
CA ASP A 191 0.24 3.64 5.19
C ASP A 191 1.44 3.24 6.05
N MET A 192 1.17 2.62 7.20
CA MET A 192 2.18 2.20 8.16
C MET A 192 2.54 0.71 8.02
N SER A 193 2.08 0.04 6.94
CA SER A 193 2.45 -1.35 6.66
C SER A 193 3.97 -1.54 6.63
N PHE A 194 4.46 -2.74 6.93
CA PHE A 194 5.88 -3.03 7.09
C PHE A 194 6.54 -2.24 8.23
N THR A 195 6.49 -0.89 8.19
CA THR A 195 7.16 0.01 9.14
C THR A 195 6.79 -0.31 10.59
N MET A 196 5.49 -0.46 10.88
CA MET A 196 5.02 -0.70 12.25
C MET A 196 5.46 -2.07 12.83
N SER A 197 5.78 -3.03 11.99
CA SER A 197 6.23 -4.37 12.41
C SER A 197 7.75 -4.54 12.33
N LYS A 198 8.37 -3.97 11.30
CA LYS A 198 9.81 -4.07 11.06
C LYS A 198 10.65 -3.39 12.14
N TYR A 199 10.17 -2.25 12.62
CA TYR A 199 10.90 -1.42 13.57
C TYR A 199 10.35 -1.49 15.00
N GLU A 200 9.66 -2.60 15.31
CA GLU A 200 9.16 -2.86 16.67
C GLU A 200 10.27 -2.77 17.72
N GLY A 201 9.97 -2.07 18.81
CA GLY A 201 10.92 -1.89 19.94
C GLY A 201 12.00 -0.82 19.69
N SER A 202 12.00 -0.17 18.51
CA SER A 202 12.86 0.98 18.22
C SER A 202 12.19 2.30 18.59
N SER A 203 12.90 3.43 18.42
CA SER A 203 12.34 4.78 18.58
C SER A 203 11.15 5.06 17.65
N ILE A 204 11.04 4.36 16.52
CA ILE A 204 9.92 4.47 15.58
C ILE A 204 8.58 4.15 16.24
N ASP A 205 8.54 3.31 17.27
CA ASP A 205 7.31 3.07 18.03
C ASP A 205 6.77 4.35 18.70
N LEU A 206 7.63 5.25 19.14
CA LEU A 206 7.22 6.55 19.68
C LEU A 206 6.66 7.46 18.59
N ASP A 207 7.31 7.46 17.41
CA ASP A 207 6.87 8.23 16.25
C ASP A 207 5.51 7.73 15.74
N LEU A 208 5.31 6.41 15.67
CA LEU A 208 4.02 5.80 15.32
C LEU A 208 2.93 6.12 16.33
N LYS A 209 3.20 6.03 17.65
CA LYS A 209 2.25 6.44 18.70
C LYS A 209 1.91 7.93 18.61
N PHE A 210 2.89 8.77 18.29
CA PHE A 210 2.66 10.20 18.03
C PHE A 210 1.77 10.40 16.82
N ALA A 211 2.05 9.72 15.69
CA ALA A 211 1.25 9.76 14.47
C ALA A 211 -0.20 9.37 14.75
N PHE A 212 -0.43 8.22 15.40
CA PHE A 212 -1.77 7.71 15.68
C PHE A 212 -2.57 8.61 16.63
N ARG A 213 -1.90 9.32 17.53
CA ARG A 213 -2.55 10.28 18.43
C ARG A 213 -2.90 11.60 17.75
N THR A 214 -2.04 12.11 16.83
CA THR A 214 -2.11 13.49 16.31
C THR A 214 -2.52 13.59 14.86
N PHE A 215 -2.54 12.48 14.13
CA PHE A 215 -2.80 12.41 12.69
C PHE A 215 -3.69 11.21 12.30
N ASP A 216 -4.50 10.73 13.24
CA ASP A 216 -5.34 9.53 13.12
C ASP A 216 -6.27 9.49 11.92
N GLN A 217 -6.70 10.65 11.39
CA GLN A 217 -7.68 10.74 10.31
C GLN A 217 -7.11 10.47 8.91
N ARG A 218 -5.78 10.36 8.75
CA ARG A 218 -5.12 10.13 7.45
C ARG A 218 -3.96 9.15 7.51
N VAL A 219 -4.11 8.14 8.36
CA VAL A 219 -3.23 6.98 8.42
C VAL A 219 -4.04 5.70 8.25
N CYS A 220 -3.43 4.69 7.67
CA CYS A 220 -3.93 3.31 7.64
C CYS A 220 -2.81 2.35 8.00
N ILE A 221 -3.16 1.09 8.22
CA ILE A 221 -2.24 0.06 8.69
C ILE A 221 -2.35 -1.20 7.85
N GLY A 222 -1.25 -1.93 7.74
CA GLY A 222 -1.19 -3.18 7.00
C GLY A 222 -0.07 -4.10 7.48
N ALA A 223 -0.20 -5.36 7.12
CA ALA A 223 0.79 -6.38 7.45
C ALA A 223 2.00 -6.37 6.52
N ASP A 224 1.83 -5.99 5.25
CA ASP A 224 2.76 -6.32 4.18
C ASP A 224 2.96 -7.86 4.09
N TRP A 225 1.83 -8.57 4.26
CA TRP A 225 1.82 -10.04 4.23
C TRP A 225 2.37 -10.56 2.88
N PRO A 226 3.24 -11.60 2.86
CA PRO A 226 3.59 -12.52 3.93
C PRO A 226 4.84 -12.13 4.75
N GLU A 227 5.39 -10.92 4.60
CA GLU A 227 6.54 -10.48 5.40
C GLU A 227 6.21 -10.52 6.90
N PHE A 228 5.01 -10.08 7.27
CA PHE A 228 4.48 -10.20 8.63
C PHE A 228 3.10 -10.85 8.61
N SER A 229 2.78 -11.62 9.66
CA SER A 229 1.48 -12.29 9.78
C SER A 229 0.36 -11.30 10.11
N MET A 230 -0.88 -11.68 9.81
CA MET A 230 -2.08 -10.89 10.20
C MET A 230 -2.21 -10.78 11.72
N MET A 231 -1.77 -11.81 12.47
CA MET A 231 -1.73 -11.74 13.94
C MET A 231 -0.72 -10.69 14.41
N LYS A 232 0.46 -10.58 13.74
CA LYS A 232 1.44 -9.53 14.04
C LYS A 232 0.87 -8.14 13.81
N LEU A 233 0.15 -7.92 12.71
CA LEU A 233 -0.57 -6.67 12.47
C LEU A 233 -1.54 -6.35 13.63
N ARG A 234 -2.31 -7.34 14.10
CA ARG A 234 -3.25 -7.19 15.22
C ARG A 234 -2.52 -6.79 16.51
N GLU A 235 -1.47 -7.51 16.88
CA GLU A 235 -0.66 -7.21 18.07
C GLU A 235 -0.09 -5.80 18.04
N ARG A 236 0.47 -5.39 16.88
CA ARG A 236 1.03 -4.05 16.70
C ARG A 236 -0.03 -2.96 16.79
N PHE A 237 -1.19 -3.18 16.20
CA PHE A 237 -2.33 -2.25 16.29
C PHE A 237 -2.76 -2.04 17.75
N GLU A 238 -2.99 -3.10 18.51
CA GLU A 238 -3.41 -2.98 19.91
C GLU A 238 -2.35 -2.26 20.77
N TYR A 239 -1.07 -2.59 20.58
CA TYR A 239 0.04 -1.95 21.30
C TYR A 239 0.18 -0.45 20.95
N LEU A 240 0.15 -0.11 19.66
CA LEU A 240 0.38 1.27 19.21
C LEU A 240 -0.81 2.19 19.47
N THR A 241 -2.01 1.65 19.58
CA THR A 241 -3.24 2.40 19.85
C THR A 241 -3.68 2.34 21.32
N GLU A 242 -2.88 1.73 22.20
CA GLU A 242 -3.17 1.69 23.64
C GLU A 242 -3.43 3.10 24.17
N GLY A 243 -4.52 3.27 24.94
CA GLY A 243 -4.93 4.56 25.50
C GLY A 243 -5.61 5.53 24.56
N LEU A 244 -5.74 5.21 23.25
CA LEU A 244 -6.52 6.03 22.33
C LEU A 244 -8.04 5.77 22.47
N GLY A 245 -8.85 6.81 22.23
CA GLY A 245 -10.30 6.68 22.13
C GLY A 245 -10.74 5.82 20.94
N GLU A 246 -11.93 5.24 21.04
CA GLU A 246 -12.47 4.28 20.07
C GLU A 246 -12.52 4.87 18.64
N GLU A 247 -12.97 6.11 18.50
CA GLU A 247 -13.05 6.80 17.20
C GLU A 247 -11.70 6.83 16.49
N LYS A 248 -10.60 7.19 17.19
CA LYS A 248 -9.25 7.19 16.61
C LYS A 248 -8.80 5.80 16.21
N LYS A 249 -9.08 4.80 17.05
CA LYS A 249 -8.77 3.41 16.73
C LYS A 249 -9.50 2.94 15.47
N GLU A 250 -10.77 3.27 15.33
CA GLU A 250 -11.57 2.94 14.13
C GLU A 250 -11.08 3.67 12.87
N ASN A 251 -10.70 4.96 13.00
CA ASN A 251 -10.10 5.73 11.90
C ASN A 251 -8.88 5.00 11.35
N ILE A 252 -7.94 4.65 12.23
CA ILE A 252 -6.68 3.96 11.89
C ILE A 252 -6.92 2.54 11.38
N ALA A 253 -7.82 1.81 12.04
CA ALA A 253 -8.05 0.40 11.76
C ALA A 253 -8.71 0.15 10.40
N TYR A 254 -9.67 0.98 10.01
CA TYR A 254 -10.42 0.70 8.79
C TYR A 254 -11.07 1.92 8.11
N LYS A 255 -11.61 2.91 8.85
CA LYS A 255 -12.43 3.98 8.27
C LYS A 255 -11.68 4.78 7.22
N ASN A 256 -10.43 5.17 7.53
CA ASN A 256 -9.63 5.97 6.61
C ASN A 256 -9.39 5.25 5.29
N LEU A 257 -8.96 3.98 5.36
CA LEU A 257 -8.68 3.20 4.16
C LEU A 257 -9.96 2.90 3.38
N GLU A 258 -11.07 2.56 4.07
CA GLU A 258 -12.35 2.29 3.45
C GLU A 258 -12.87 3.50 2.67
N ASN A 259 -12.90 4.69 3.30
CA ASN A 259 -13.31 5.94 2.66
C ASN A 259 -12.35 6.39 1.54
N PHE A 260 -11.10 5.91 1.59
CA PHE A 260 -10.11 6.27 0.58
C PHE A 260 -10.18 5.36 -0.65
N ILE A 261 -10.60 4.11 -0.49
CA ILE A 261 -10.69 3.14 -1.59
C ILE A 261 -12.06 3.19 -2.28
N PHE A 262 -13.13 3.37 -1.52
CA PHE A 262 -14.51 3.36 -2.00
C PHE A 262 -15.13 4.76 -1.99
#